data_f9f88c92bffac2932898dc8b935a961b
#
_entry.id   f9f88c92bffac2932898dc8b935a961b
#
_cell.length_a   1.000
_cell.length_b   1.000
_cell.length_c   1.000
_cell.angle_alpha   90.00
_cell.angle_beta   90.00
_cell.angle_gamma   90.00
#
_symmetry.space_group_name_H-M   'P 1'
#
loop_
_entity.id
_entity.type
_entity.pdbx_description
1 polymer ?
#
loop_
_entity_poly.entity_id
_entity_poly.type
_entity_poly.pdbx_seq_one_letter_code
_entity_poly.pdbx_strand_id
1 'polypeptide(L)'
;ATHYGCKVTTTTISQQQYALAKSRVEQAGLQDPITLLLQDYRHLTGQYDKLVSIEMVEAVGHQFYDTYFAKVSQLLKADGLALIQAITIADQRYKSAIKSVDFIQRYIFPGSNIPSNTAMLSSITKVSDMRLFDLQDIGPDYATTLRMWRENFFANIAQVRKLGYSEEFIKMWEFYLCYCEGGFEERALGDVHLLLAKPENRRAYVI
;
A
#
# COMPACT_ATOMS: atom_id res chain seq x y z
N ALA A 1 14.13 -12.02 3.13
CA ALA A 1 15.29 -12.60 3.80
C ALA A 1 15.53 -14.05 3.34
N THR A 2 14.58 -14.96 3.56
CA THR A 2 14.77 -16.42 3.34
C THR A 2 15.29 -16.77 1.94
N HIS A 3 14.67 -16.24 0.87
CA HIS A 3 15.00 -16.65 -0.50
C HIS A 3 16.15 -15.86 -1.13
N TYR A 4 16.40 -14.65 -0.67
CA TYR A 4 17.35 -13.73 -1.30
C TYR A 4 18.47 -13.27 -0.38
N GLY A 5 18.52 -13.74 0.87
CA GLY A 5 19.56 -13.38 1.84
C GLY A 5 19.66 -11.89 2.18
N CYS A 6 18.62 -11.09 1.88
CA CYS A 6 18.66 -9.68 2.16
C CYS A 6 18.36 -9.34 3.62
N LYS A 7 18.96 -8.27 4.12
CA LYS A 7 18.58 -7.65 5.39
C LYS A 7 17.33 -6.81 5.17
N VAL A 8 16.35 -6.98 6.04
CA VAL A 8 15.05 -6.29 5.92
C VAL A 8 14.79 -5.46 7.15
N THR A 9 14.46 -4.17 6.96
CA THR A 9 13.87 -3.35 8.00
C THR A 9 12.43 -3.07 7.61
N THR A 10 11.47 -3.40 8.47
CA THR A 10 10.05 -3.15 8.25
C THR A 10 9.42 -2.44 9.43
N THR A 11 8.39 -1.64 9.18
CA THR A 11 7.75 -0.80 10.20
C THR A 11 6.24 -0.94 10.16
N THR A 12 5.62 -0.76 11.30
CA THR A 12 4.18 -0.57 11.46
C THR A 12 3.91 0.32 12.68
N ILE A 13 2.78 1.00 12.70
CA ILE A 13 2.26 1.70 13.89
C ILE A 13 1.25 0.86 14.67
N SER A 14 0.85 -0.30 14.15
CA SER A 14 -0.09 -1.22 14.80
C SER A 14 0.64 -2.19 15.72
N GLN A 15 0.33 -2.17 17.00
CA GLN A 15 0.87 -3.12 17.97
C GLN A 15 0.51 -4.57 17.62
N GLN A 16 -0.70 -4.81 17.11
CA GLN A 16 -1.18 -6.13 16.72
C GLN A 16 -0.40 -6.68 15.53
N GLN A 17 -0.19 -5.85 14.49
CA GLN A 17 0.64 -6.22 13.34
C GLN A 17 2.08 -6.48 13.75
N TYR A 18 2.64 -5.63 14.62
CA TYR A 18 3.99 -5.81 15.14
C TYR A 18 4.14 -7.14 15.90
N ALA A 19 3.21 -7.45 16.81
CA ALA A 19 3.23 -8.69 17.58
C ALA A 19 3.15 -9.93 16.69
N LEU A 20 2.26 -9.90 15.67
CA LEU A 20 2.13 -10.99 14.71
C LEU A 20 3.40 -11.15 13.86
N ALA A 21 3.94 -10.04 13.34
CA ALA A 21 5.17 -10.06 12.56
C ALA A 21 6.35 -10.60 13.38
N LYS A 22 6.48 -10.19 14.65
CA LYS A 22 7.51 -10.68 15.56
C LYS A 22 7.42 -12.20 15.75
N SER A 23 6.22 -12.69 16.05
CA SER A 23 6.00 -14.15 16.21
C SER A 23 6.40 -14.92 14.94
N ARG A 24 6.02 -14.41 13.74
CA ARG A 24 6.39 -15.06 12.47
C ARG A 24 7.89 -15.05 12.21
N VAL A 25 8.58 -13.96 12.52
CA VAL A 25 10.05 -13.84 12.38
C VAL A 25 10.75 -14.82 13.32
N GLU A 26 10.29 -14.94 14.57
CA GLU A 26 10.83 -15.88 15.56
C GLU A 26 10.62 -17.34 15.13
N GLN A 27 9.41 -17.69 14.70
CA GLN A 27 9.10 -19.05 14.21
C GLN A 27 9.91 -19.43 12.98
N ALA A 28 10.26 -18.47 12.13
CA ALA A 28 11.08 -18.70 10.94
C ALA A 28 12.59 -18.67 11.20
N GLY A 29 13.04 -18.34 12.42
CA GLY A 29 14.46 -18.20 12.75
C GLY A 29 15.15 -17.04 12.03
N LEU A 30 14.42 -15.95 11.75
CA LEU A 30 14.90 -14.84 10.93
C LEU A 30 15.16 -13.54 11.73
N GLN A 31 15.44 -13.66 13.03
CA GLN A 31 15.63 -12.49 13.91
C GLN A 31 16.87 -11.66 13.52
N ASP A 32 17.92 -12.30 13.04
CA ASP A 32 19.16 -11.61 12.65
C ASP A 32 19.01 -10.78 11.36
N PRO A 33 18.41 -11.30 10.27
CA PRO A 33 18.27 -10.55 9.03
C PRO A 33 17.05 -9.60 9.00
N ILE A 34 16.10 -9.70 9.95
CA ILE A 34 14.89 -8.90 9.95
C ILE A 34 14.80 -8.00 11.18
N THR A 35 14.79 -6.70 10.96
CA THR A 35 14.54 -5.68 11.98
C THR A 35 13.08 -5.23 11.91
N LEU A 36 12.32 -5.43 12.99
CA LEU A 36 10.94 -4.96 13.11
C LEU A 36 10.90 -3.68 13.94
N LEU A 37 10.22 -2.65 13.44
CA LEU A 37 10.06 -1.37 14.10
C LEU A 37 8.57 -1.10 14.38
N LEU A 38 8.24 -0.73 15.61
CA LEU A 38 6.94 -0.16 15.97
C LEU A 38 7.07 1.36 15.94
N GLN A 39 7.05 1.93 14.72
CA GLN A 39 7.43 3.33 14.51
C GLN A 39 6.70 3.92 13.30
N ASP A 40 6.37 5.21 13.40
CA ASP A 40 5.85 5.98 12.27
C ASP A 40 6.93 6.12 11.17
N TYR A 41 6.54 5.95 9.90
CA TYR A 41 7.45 6.03 8.75
C TYR A 41 8.23 7.36 8.69
N ARG A 42 7.65 8.45 9.19
CA ARG A 42 8.27 9.77 9.22
C ARG A 42 9.53 9.82 10.06
N HIS A 43 9.63 8.95 11.05
CA HIS A 43 10.76 8.87 11.96
C HIS A 43 11.82 7.84 11.56
N LEU A 44 11.60 7.10 10.46
CA LEU A 44 12.58 6.14 9.96
C LEU A 44 13.87 6.85 9.54
N THR A 45 14.98 6.17 9.76
CA THR A 45 16.33 6.63 9.43
C THR A 45 17.12 5.54 8.73
N GLY A 46 18.30 5.87 8.26
CA GLY A 46 19.17 4.97 7.50
C GLY A 46 19.02 5.14 6.00
N GLN A 47 19.79 4.35 5.26
CA GLN A 47 19.77 4.32 3.80
C GLN A 47 19.73 2.87 3.31
N TYR A 48 18.87 2.62 2.36
CA TYR A 48 18.56 1.29 1.86
C TYR A 48 18.79 1.20 0.35
N ASP A 49 19.16 0.03 -0.12
CA ASP A 49 19.32 -0.26 -1.54
C ASP A 49 17.95 -0.30 -2.24
N LYS A 50 16.94 -0.78 -1.53
CA LYS A 50 15.57 -0.92 -2.04
C LYS A 50 14.56 -0.57 -0.96
N LEU A 51 13.48 0.07 -1.37
CA LEU A 51 12.33 0.38 -0.54
C LEU A 51 11.08 -0.21 -1.20
N VAL A 52 10.22 -0.81 -0.40
CA VAL A 52 8.91 -1.32 -0.85
C VAL A 52 7.83 -0.76 0.07
N SER A 53 6.78 -0.20 -0.51
CA SER A 53 5.61 0.27 0.22
C SER A 53 4.35 -0.19 -0.52
N ILE A 54 3.53 -0.99 0.15
CA ILE A 54 2.35 -1.62 -0.43
C ILE A 54 1.10 -1.03 0.22
N GLU A 55 0.30 -0.33 -0.58
CA GLU A 55 -1.00 0.24 -0.19
C GLU A 55 -0.96 1.02 1.15
N MET A 56 0.08 1.83 1.31
CA MET A 56 0.25 2.68 2.49
C MET A 56 -0.06 4.16 2.18
N VAL A 57 0.21 4.61 0.96
CA VAL A 57 0.06 6.01 0.57
C VAL A 57 -1.39 6.51 0.72
N GLU A 58 -2.36 5.62 0.59
CA GLU A 58 -3.78 5.90 0.77
C GLU A 58 -4.12 6.32 2.21
N ALA A 59 -3.36 5.80 3.17
CA ALA A 59 -3.57 6.07 4.59
C ALA A 59 -2.90 7.36 5.09
N VAL A 60 -1.99 7.98 4.30
CA VAL A 60 -1.28 9.18 4.75
C VAL A 60 -2.07 10.48 4.57
N GLY A 61 -3.07 10.48 3.67
CA GLY A 61 -3.84 11.68 3.30
C GLY A 61 -3.11 12.56 2.27
N HIS A 62 -3.88 13.17 1.36
CA HIS A 62 -3.34 13.89 0.21
C HIS A 62 -2.43 15.07 0.58
N GLN A 63 -2.67 15.72 1.71
CA GLN A 63 -1.86 16.84 2.22
C GLN A 63 -0.45 16.41 2.65
N PHE A 64 -0.20 15.12 2.79
CA PHE A 64 1.09 14.56 3.25
C PHE A 64 1.86 13.81 2.17
N TYR A 65 1.42 13.82 0.92
CA TYR A 65 2.15 13.13 -0.17
C TYR A 65 3.57 13.66 -0.33
N ASP A 66 3.76 14.98 -0.22
CA ASP A 66 5.09 15.57 -0.28
C ASP A 66 6.00 15.05 0.86
N THR A 67 5.48 14.96 2.07
CA THR A 67 6.22 14.39 3.22
C THR A 67 6.55 12.92 3.00
N TYR A 68 5.59 12.15 2.47
CA TYR A 68 5.76 10.74 2.20
C TYR A 68 6.84 10.47 1.15
N PHE A 69 6.76 11.10 -0.01
CA PHE A 69 7.72 10.89 -1.10
C PHE A 69 9.10 11.48 -0.80
N ALA A 70 9.19 12.58 -0.06
CA ALA A 70 10.46 13.09 0.45
C ALA A 70 11.14 12.06 1.38
N LYS A 71 10.36 11.41 2.27
CA LYS A 71 10.88 10.37 3.16
C LYS A 71 11.31 9.12 2.37
N VAL A 72 10.55 8.67 1.37
CA VAL A 72 10.94 7.57 0.47
C VAL A 72 12.29 7.86 -0.18
N SER A 73 12.45 9.05 -0.75
CA SER A 73 13.72 9.45 -1.38
C SER A 73 14.88 9.51 -0.39
N GLN A 74 14.65 10.07 0.81
CA GLN A 74 15.67 10.20 1.87
C GLN A 74 16.18 8.83 2.36
N LEU A 75 15.32 7.82 2.40
CA LEU A 75 15.66 6.47 2.85
C LEU A 75 16.39 5.64 1.79
N LEU A 76 16.48 6.11 0.55
CA LEU A 76 17.20 5.41 -0.51
C LEU A 76 18.64 5.89 -0.64
N LYS A 77 19.55 4.96 -0.92
CA LYS A 77 20.90 5.27 -1.41
C LYS A 77 20.84 5.98 -2.75
N ALA A 78 21.93 6.61 -3.19
CA ALA A 78 22.00 7.37 -4.43
C ALA A 78 21.70 6.55 -5.70
N ASP A 79 21.86 5.22 -5.65
CA ASP A 79 21.56 4.25 -6.69
C ASP A 79 20.32 3.38 -6.40
N GLY A 80 19.56 3.70 -5.34
CA GLY A 80 18.45 2.92 -4.83
C GLY A 80 17.22 2.90 -5.73
N LEU A 81 16.33 1.94 -5.45
CA LEU A 81 15.04 1.76 -6.11
C LEU A 81 13.92 1.73 -5.08
N ALA A 82 12.78 2.34 -5.40
CA ALA A 82 11.55 2.15 -4.64
C ALA A 82 10.46 1.52 -5.50
N LEU A 83 9.74 0.55 -4.95
CA LEU A 83 8.48 0.05 -5.48
C LEU A 83 7.34 0.52 -4.58
N ILE A 84 6.42 1.27 -5.15
CA ILE A 84 5.20 1.72 -4.47
C ILE A 84 4.02 1.04 -5.15
N GLN A 85 3.27 0.24 -4.40
CA GLN A 85 1.94 -0.20 -4.83
C GLN A 85 0.91 0.76 -4.25
N ALA A 86 0.02 1.25 -5.10
CA ALA A 86 -1.04 2.18 -4.70
C ALA A 86 -2.32 1.95 -5.48
N ILE A 87 -3.44 1.91 -4.76
CA ILE A 87 -4.77 2.04 -5.36
C ILE A 87 -4.90 3.47 -5.90
N THR A 88 -5.42 3.61 -7.12
CA THR A 88 -5.52 4.90 -7.79
C THR A 88 -6.94 5.18 -8.27
N ILE A 89 -7.26 6.47 -8.34
CA ILE A 89 -8.46 6.97 -9.03
C ILE A 89 -8.04 7.69 -10.31
N ALA A 90 -8.90 7.68 -11.33
CA ALA A 90 -8.66 8.40 -12.57
C ALA A 90 -8.34 9.89 -12.28
N ASP A 91 -7.31 10.44 -12.94
CA ASP A 91 -6.85 11.83 -12.71
C ASP A 91 -7.96 12.86 -12.86
N GLN A 92 -8.89 12.64 -13.80
CA GLN A 92 -10.03 13.53 -14.07
C GLN A 92 -11.01 13.60 -12.89
N ARG A 93 -11.06 12.55 -12.06
CA ARG A 93 -11.95 12.46 -10.88
C ARG A 93 -11.29 12.92 -9.59
N TYR A 94 -9.96 12.97 -9.55
CA TYR A 94 -9.18 13.19 -8.33
C TYR A 94 -9.59 14.46 -7.59
N LYS A 95 -9.69 15.61 -8.31
CA LYS A 95 -10.03 16.92 -7.70
C LYS A 95 -11.41 16.95 -7.04
N SER A 96 -12.37 16.16 -7.50
CA SER A 96 -13.68 16.03 -6.87
C SER A 96 -13.66 15.03 -5.72
N ALA A 97 -12.93 13.95 -5.88
CA ALA A 97 -12.81 12.89 -4.85
C ALA A 97 -12.21 13.41 -3.55
N ILE A 98 -11.15 14.22 -3.60
CA ILE A 98 -10.52 14.78 -2.37
C ILE A 98 -11.43 15.77 -1.60
N LYS A 99 -12.54 16.19 -2.19
CA LYS A 99 -13.52 17.12 -1.57
C LYS A 99 -14.78 16.43 -1.05
N SER A 100 -14.90 15.12 -1.25
CA SER A 100 -16.05 14.33 -0.85
C SER A 100 -15.63 13.24 0.12
N VAL A 101 -16.58 12.76 0.90
CA VAL A 101 -16.41 11.60 1.76
C VAL A 101 -17.29 10.49 1.19
N ASP A 102 -16.68 9.41 0.73
CA ASP A 102 -17.38 8.25 0.22
C ASP A 102 -17.68 7.20 1.31
N PHE A 103 -18.26 6.07 0.88
CA PHE A 103 -18.55 4.94 1.78
C PHE A 103 -17.28 4.41 2.45
N ILE A 104 -16.18 4.29 1.71
CA ILE A 104 -14.92 3.73 2.22
C ILE A 104 -14.33 4.61 3.31
N GLN A 105 -14.24 5.92 3.04
CA GLN A 105 -13.74 6.90 4.02
C GLN A 105 -14.62 7.00 5.26
N ARG A 106 -15.92 6.79 5.10
CA ARG A 106 -16.87 6.95 6.21
C ARG A 106 -16.92 5.74 7.13
N TYR A 107 -16.83 4.51 6.59
CA TYR A 107 -17.15 3.31 7.34
C TYR A 107 -16.02 2.27 7.42
N ILE A 108 -15.05 2.30 6.50
CA ILE A 108 -14.01 1.27 6.39
C ILE A 108 -12.64 1.83 6.78
N PHE A 109 -12.20 2.91 6.10
CA PHE A 109 -10.89 3.54 6.31
C PHE A 109 -11.02 5.05 6.53
N PRO A 110 -11.47 5.49 7.73
CA PRO A 110 -11.60 6.91 8.02
C PRO A 110 -10.27 7.66 7.85
N GLY A 111 -10.31 8.78 7.10
CA GLY A 111 -9.13 9.59 6.82
C GLY A 111 -8.28 9.13 5.64
N SER A 112 -8.60 8.00 5.01
CA SER A 112 -7.92 7.56 3.79
C SER A 112 -8.22 8.49 2.60
N ASN A 113 -7.32 8.47 1.61
CA ASN A 113 -7.52 9.19 0.36
C ASN A 113 -6.81 8.44 -0.78
N ILE A 114 -7.56 8.04 -1.79
CA ILE A 114 -7.00 7.37 -2.96
C ILE A 114 -6.31 8.41 -3.85
N PRO A 115 -4.99 8.27 -4.12
CA PRO A 115 -4.26 9.15 -5.02
C PRO A 115 -4.68 8.96 -6.48
N SER A 116 -4.28 9.90 -7.33
CA SER A 116 -4.18 9.66 -8.77
C SER A 116 -2.71 9.56 -9.18
N ASN A 117 -2.46 8.99 -10.36
CA ASN A 117 -1.10 8.88 -10.89
C ASN A 117 -0.42 10.25 -10.99
N THR A 118 -1.11 11.24 -11.54
CA THR A 118 -0.61 12.62 -11.65
C THR A 118 -0.32 13.24 -10.29
N ALA A 119 -1.17 13.02 -9.29
CA ALA A 119 -0.96 13.57 -7.95
C ALA A 119 0.31 13.00 -7.30
N MET A 120 0.54 11.69 -7.41
CA MET A 120 1.76 11.05 -6.91
C MET A 120 3.00 11.54 -7.65
N LEU A 121 3.00 11.51 -8.99
CA LEU A 121 4.14 11.93 -9.81
C LEU A 121 4.47 13.41 -9.64
N SER A 122 3.48 14.27 -9.48
CA SER A 122 3.69 15.70 -9.19
C SER A 122 4.38 15.90 -7.84
N SER A 123 3.96 15.16 -6.82
CA SER A 123 4.61 15.20 -5.50
C SER A 123 6.05 14.67 -5.58
N ILE A 124 6.27 13.51 -6.20
CA ILE A 124 7.61 12.93 -6.40
C ILE A 124 8.56 13.93 -7.05
N THR A 125 8.13 14.55 -8.16
CA THR A 125 8.93 15.53 -8.91
C THR A 125 9.25 16.77 -8.08
N LYS A 126 8.30 17.20 -7.24
CA LYS A 126 8.44 18.40 -6.41
C LYS A 126 9.46 18.23 -5.28
N VAL A 127 9.52 17.05 -4.64
CA VAL A 127 10.23 16.88 -3.35
C VAL A 127 11.37 15.89 -3.40
N SER A 128 11.67 15.30 -4.55
CA SER A 128 12.70 14.27 -4.68
C SER A 128 13.45 14.37 -6.01
N ASP A 129 14.58 13.67 -6.08
CA ASP A 129 15.37 13.44 -7.28
C ASP A 129 15.02 12.09 -7.97
N MET A 130 14.02 11.38 -7.45
CA MET A 130 13.56 10.13 -8.04
C MET A 130 12.84 10.37 -9.36
N ARG A 131 12.99 9.45 -10.28
CA ARG A 131 12.24 9.42 -11.54
C ARG A 131 11.41 8.16 -11.64
N LEU A 132 10.28 8.24 -12.33
CA LEU A 132 9.52 7.08 -12.73
C LEU A 132 10.36 6.24 -13.70
N PHE A 133 10.59 4.97 -13.34
CA PHE A 133 11.30 4.00 -14.17
C PHE A 133 10.32 3.08 -14.89
N ASP A 134 9.27 2.65 -14.18
CA ASP A 134 8.19 1.82 -14.73
C ASP A 134 6.88 2.07 -13.98
N LEU A 135 5.75 1.85 -14.67
CA LEU A 135 4.42 1.86 -14.09
C LEU A 135 3.62 0.71 -14.70
N GLN A 136 3.17 -0.20 -13.85
CA GLN A 136 2.31 -1.31 -14.23
C GLN A 136 0.96 -1.20 -13.51
N ASP A 137 -0.15 -1.20 -14.25
CA ASP A 137 -1.49 -1.27 -13.67
C ASP A 137 -1.90 -2.74 -13.49
N ILE A 138 -2.16 -3.12 -12.25
CA ILE A 138 -2.62 -4.45 -11.83
C ILE A 138 -4.08 -4.43 -11.32
N GLY A 139 -4.77 -3.32 -11.52
CA GLY A 139 -6.16 -3.16 -11.07
C GLY A 139 -7.12 -4.26 -11.52
N PRO A 140 -7.03 -4.80 -12.76
CA PRO A 140 -7.87 -5.93 -13.18
C PRO A 140 -7.71 -7.17 -12.32
N ASP A 141 -6.50 -7.47 -11.84
CA ASP A 141 -6.24 -8.62 -10.96
C ASP A 141 -6.85 -8.41 -9.58
N TYR A 142 -6.97 -7.14 -9.16
CA TYR A 142 -7.56 -6.79 -7.87
C TYR A 142 -9.06 -7.10 -7.81
N ALA A 143 -9.81 -6.90 -8.90
CA ALA A 143 -11.21 -7.30 -8.98
C ALA A 143 -11.38 -8.81 -8.71
N THR A 144 -10.53 -9.63 -9.34
CA THR A 144 -10.51 -11.08 -9.11
C THR A 144 -10.17 -11.41 -7.64
N THR A 145 -9.19 -10.73 -7.07
CA THR A 145 -8.78 -10.90 -5.66
C THR A 145 -9.93 -10.59 -4.71
N LEU A 146 -10.65 -9.49 -4.91
CA LEU A 146 -11.80 -9.09 -4.09
C LEU A 146 -12.96 -10.09 -4.18
N ARG A 147 -13.21 -10.64 -5.37
CA ARG A 147 -14.19 -11.71 -5.57
C ARG A 147 -13.82 -12.95 -4.76
N MET A 148 -12.56 -13.38 -4.84
CA MET A 148 -12.06 -14.52 -4.06
C MET A 148 -12.14 -14.27 -2.55
N TRP A 149 -11.85 -13.05 -2.08
CA TRP A 149 -12.01 -12.69 -0.68
C TRP A 149 -13.47 -12.78 -0.24
N ARG A 150 -14.41 -12.30 -1.05
CA ARG A 150 -15.85 -12.39 -0.77
C ARG A 150 -16.31 -13.86 -0.71
N GLU A 151 -15.91 -14.68 -1.66
CA GLU A 151 -16.20 -16.12 -1.66
C GLU A 151 -15.67 -16.81 -0.40
N ASN A 152 -14.41 -16.55 -0.04
CA ASN A 152 -13.79 -17.09 1.17
C ASN A 152 -14.48 -16.60 2.45
N PHE A 153 -14.90 -15.33 2.50
CA PHE A 153 -15.62 -14.78 3.64
C PHE A 153 -16.95 -15.51 3.85
N PHE A 154 -17.72 -15.72 2.79
CA PHE A 154 -18.99 -16.44 2.89
C PHE A 154 -18.84 -17.95 3.10
N ALA A 155 -17.82 -18.57 2.56
CA ALA A 155 -17.50 -19.96 2.86
C ALA A 155 -17.21 -20.19 4.35
N ASN A 156 -16.73 -19.14 5.07
CA ASN A 156 -16.42 -19.20 6.49
C ASN A 156 -17.41 -18.41 7.38
N ILE A 157 -18.59 -18.09 6.89
CA ILE A 157 -19.55 -17.19 7.55
C ILE A 157 -19.98 -17.67 8.95
N ALA A 158 -20.08 -18.98 9.16
CA ALA A 158 -20.39 -19.55 10.46
C ALA A 158 -19.29 -19.23 11.52
N GLN A 159 -18.04 -19.20 11.10
CA GLN A 159 -16.93 -18.82 11.97
C GLN A 159 -16.94 -17.31 12.26
N VAL A 160 -17.26 -16.48 11.27
CA VAL A 160 -17.41 -15.03 11.43
C VAL A 160 -18.46 -14.73 12.49
N ARG A 161 -19.63 -15.37 12.42
CA ARG A 161 -20.68 -15.24 13.45
C ARG A 161 -20.23 -15.72 14.80
N LYS A 162 -19.49 -16.83 14.88
CA LYS A 162 -18.94 -17.37 16.13
C LYS A 162 -17.93 -16.42 16.79
N LEU A 163 -17.22 -15.60 16.02
CA LEU A 163 -16.34 -14.55 16.50
C LEU A 163 -17.09 -13.33 17.07
N GLY A 164 -18.42 -13.29 16.96
CA GLY A 164 -19.26 -12.22 17.53
C GLY A 164 -19.57 -11.07 16.58
N TYR A 165 -19.24 -11.18 15.29
CA TYR A 165 -19.61 -10.15 14.32
C TYR A 165 -21.12 -10.15 14.05
N SER A 166 -21.73 -8.95 14.04
CA SER A 166 -23.17 -8.79 13.81
C SER A 166 -23.57 -8.99 12.34
N GLU A 167 -24.87 -9.22 12.10
CA GLU A 167 -25.40 -9.30 10.72
C GLU A 167 -25.27 -7.97 9.97
N GLU A 168 -25.30 -6.82 10.68
CA GLU A 168 -25.04 -5.51 10.08
C GLU A 168 -23.59 -5.42 9.58
N PHE A 169 -22.62 -5.88 10.40
CA PHE A 169 -21.23 -5.94 9.99
C PHE A 169 -21.06 -6.84 8.76
N ILE A 170 -21.68 -8.02 8.74
CA ILE A 170 -21.57 -8.96 7.63
C ILE A 170 -22.10 -8.33 6.33
N LYS A 171 -23.25 -7.66 6.37
CA LYS A 171 -23.81 -6.94 5.22
C LYS A 171 -22.94 -5.78 4.76
N MET A 172 -22.40 -5.01 5.72
CA MET A 172 -21.48 -3.89 5.42
C MET A 172 -20.20 -4.42 4.76
N TRP A 173 -19.67 -5.54 5.24
CA TRP A 173 -18.45 -6.14 4.70
C TRP A 173 -18.66 -6.73 3.30
N GLU A 174 -19.81 -7.38 3.07
CA GLU A 174 -20.23 -7.80 1.74
C GLU A 174 -20.32 -6.61 0.76
N PHE A 175 -21.00 -5.55 1.18
CA PHE A 175 -21.12 -4.33 0.37
C PHE A 175 -19.74 -3.73 0.08
N TYR A 176 -18.85 -3.68 1.06
CA TYR A 176 -17.47 -3.21 0.88
C TYR A 176 -16.74 -4.00 -0.22
N LEU A 177 -16.76 -5.33 -0.14
CA LEU A 177 -16.08 -6.17 -1.13
C LEU A 177 -16.69 -6.01 -2.53
N CYS A 178 -18.02 -6.00 -2.65
CA CYS A 178 -18.70 -5.77 -3.93
C CYS A 178 -18.45 -4.36 -4.49
N TYR A 179 -18.46 -3.34 -3.64
CA TYR A 179 -18.21 -1.94 -4.03
C TYR A 179 -16.81 -1.77 -4.61
N CYS A 180 -15.81 -2.35 -3.95
CA CYS A 180 -14.44 -2.31 -4.42
C CYS A 180 -14.25 -3.16 -5.70
N GLU A 181 -14.81 -4.39 -5.74
CA GLU A 181 -14.78 -5.27 -6.91
C GLU A 181 -15.33 -4.54 -8.16
N GLY A 182 -16.52 -3.94 -8.04
CA GLY A 182 -17.10 -3.15 -9.14
C GLY A 182 -16.28 -1.93 -9.53
N GLY A 183 -15.64 -1.27 -8.55
CA GLY A 183 -14.74 -0.14 -8.81
C GLY A 183 -13.55 -0.50 -9.70
N PHE A 184 -12.96 -1.67 -9.51
CA PHE A 184 -11.85 -2.17 -10.34
C PHE A 184 -12.34 -2.75 -11.67
N GLU A 185 -13.45 -3.51 -11.70
CA GLU A 185 -14.03 -4.05 -12.94
C GLU A 185 -14.38 -2.94 -13.93
N GLU A 186 -15.04 -1.89 -13.45
CA GLU A 186 -15.46 -0.73 -14.26
C GLU A 186 -14.32 0.26 -14.53
N ARG A 187 -13.08 -0.06 -14.16
CA ARG A 187 -11.91 0.81 -14.32
C ARG A 187 -12.09 2.21 -13.71
N ALA A 188 -12.98 2.36 -12.73
CA ALA A 188 -13.11 3.56 -11.92
C ALA A 188 -11.94 3.72 -10.95
N LEU A 189 -11.36 2.59 -10.53
CA LEU A 189 -10.14 2.44 -9.75
C LEU A 189 -9.09 1.68 -10.54
N GLY A 190 -7.83 1.97 -10.29
CA GLY A 190 -6.67 1.18 -10.67
C GLY A 190 -5.87 0.77 -9.44
N ASP A 191 -4.95 -0.14 -9.61
CA ASP A 191 -3.89 -0.43 -8.64
C ASP A 191 -2.57 -0.50 -9.39
N VAL A 192 -1.60 0.30 -8.99
CA VAL A 192 -0.37 0.46 -9.76
C VAL A 192 0.86 0.08 -8.97
N HIS A 193 1.80 -0.55 -9.66
CA HIS A 193 3.18 -0.64 -9.23
C HIS A 193 3.97 0.51 -9.86
N LEU A 194 4.39 1.50 -9.05
CA LEU A 194 5.33 2.52 -9.47
C LEU A 194 6.74 2.09 -9.08
N LEU A 195 7.59 1.85 -10.07
CA LEU A 195 9.01 1.65 -9.86
C LEU A 195 9.73 2.99 -10.03
N LEU A 196 10.31 3.47 -8.94
CA LEU A 196 11.04 4.74 -8.88
C LEU A 196 12.53 4.48 -8.74
N ALA A 197 13.35 5.22 -9.48
CA ALA A 197 14.80 5.08 -9.46
C ALA A 197 15.49 6.37 -9.00
N LYS A 198 16.50 6.23 -8.16
CA LYS A 198 17.43 7.33 -7.83
C LYS A 198 18.37 7.61 -9.02
N PRO A 199 18.96 8.84 -9.10
CA PRO A 199 19.72 9.29 -10.26
C PRO A 199 20.93 8.42 -10.63
N GLU A 200 21.59 7.80 -9.66
CA GLU A 200 22.76 6.96 -9.90
C GLU A 200 22.43 5.51 -10.24
N ASN A 201 21.15 5.14 -10.24
CA ASN A 201 20.75 3.80 -10.65
C ASN A 201 21.05 3.58 -12.13
N ARG A 202 21.79 2.50 -12.42
CA ARG A 202 22.23 2.11 -13.80
C ARG A 202 21.66 0.76 -14.22
N ARG A 203 20.61 0.28 -13.57
CA ARG A 203 19.96 -0.97 -13.98
C ARG A 203 19.46 -0.85 -15.43
N ALA A 204 19.78 -1.85 -16.23
CA ALA A 204 19.13 -2.03 -17.52
C ALA A 204 17.66 -2.45 -17.29
N TYR A 205 16.78 -1.95 -18.11
CA TYR A 205 15.40 -2.43 -18.20
C TYR A 205 15.45 -3.86 -18.76
N VAL A 206 15.05 -4.83 -17.99
CA VAL A 206 14.85 -6.20 -18.47
C VAL A 206 13.36 -6.32 -18.75
N ILE A 207 13.01 -6.28 -20.03
CA ILE A 207 11.66 -6.56 -20.55
C ILE A 207 11.36 -8.04 -20.34
#